data_c617cdf99c146553f92bf402eefa9cf3
#
_entry.id   c617cdf99c146553f92bf402eefa9cf3
#
_cell.length_a   1.000
_cell.length_b   1.000
_cell.length_c   1.000
_cell.angle_alpha   90.00
_cell.angle_beta   90.00
_cell.angle_gamma   90.00
#
_symmetry.space_group_name_H-M   'P 1'
#
loop_
_entity.id
_entity.type
_entity.pdbx_description
1 polymer ?
#
loop_
_entity_poly.entity_id
_entity_poly.type
_entity_poly.pdbx_seq_one_letter_code
_entity_poly.pdbx_strand_id
1 'polypeptide(L)'
;MRNQENVSIIPIVGMGGIGKTTLAQLIYNDELMTAEFDLKAWVCVSEEFDVFTITKTIFHAVTQTSPESKDLNLLQERLKETFSMNKFLLILDDVWNEDYDKWEAFLRPFLVGLPGSKVLVTTRNANIAAMVGSVPSYYVNLLADNDCLSLLAQHALGKSNFDEHPNFKKIGEALVRKCRGLPLAAKALGGLLRSKESPEEWKDVLYSKIWNLPRENNILPGFKIELPSSSCTFEAIVCLLLYLSQGL
;
A
#
# COMPACT_ATOMS: atom_id res chain seq x y z
N MET A 1 -18.13 0.08 28.42
CA MET A 1 -17.79 1.33 27.73
C MET A 1 -16.43 1.11 27.10
N ARG A 2 -16.34 0.94 25.78
CA ARG A 2 -15.04 0.98 25.08
C ARG A 2 -14.56 2.42 25.17
N ASN A 3 -13.41 2.66 25.82
CA ASN A 3 -12.75 3.95 25.72
C ASN A 3 -12.62 4.27 24.24
N GLN A 4 -13.11 5.41 23.76
CA GLN A 4 -12.82 5.90 22.42
C GLN A 4 -11.32 6.14 22.40
N GLU A 5 -10.60 5.23 21.75
CA GLU A 5 -9.17 5.42 21.51
C GLU A 5 -9.01 6.62 20.58
N ASN A 6 -8.22 7.61 21.00
CA ASN A 6 -7.98 8.82 20.21
C ASN A 6 -7.35 8.50 18.84
N VAL A 7 -6.62 7.39 18.77
CA VAL A 7 -5.87 6.96 17.61
C VAL A 7 -6.43 5.63 17.10
N SER A 8 -6.80 5.55 15.85
CA SER A 8 -7.25 4.32 15.20
C SER A 8 -6.12 3.68 14.40
N ILE A 9 -5.85 2.41 14.63
CA ILE A 9 -4.88 1.61 13.86
C ILE A 9 -5.66 0.77 12.87
N ILE A 10 -5.47 1.03 11.58
CA ILE A 10 -6.24 0.46 10.47
C ILE A 10 -5.31 -0.44 9.63
N PRO A 11 -5.42 -1.77 9.75
CA PRO A 11 -4.66 -2.68 8.92
C PRO A 11 -5.24 -2.78 7.51
N ILE A 12 -4.37 -2.69 6.50
CA ILE A 12 -4.65 -2.96 5.09
C ILE A 12 -3.97 -4.28 4.72
N VAL A 13 -4.76 -5.30 4.46
CA VAL A 13 -4.28 -6.68 4.28
C VAL A 13 -4.47 -7.13 2.84
N GLY A 14 -3.51 -7.89 2.33
CA GLY A 14 -3.62 -8.53 1.02
C GLY A 14 -2.29 -9.08 0.52
N MET A 15 -2.35 -9.94 -0.49
CA MET A 15 -1.16 -10.57 -1.06
C MET A 15 -0.18 -9.55 -1.67
N GLY A 16 1.07 -9.99 -1.92
CA GLY A 16 2.06 -9.17 -2.62
C GLY A 16 1.57 -8.72 -3.99
N GLY A 17 1.75 -7.44 -4.31
CA GLY A 17 1.37 -6.89 -5.62
C GLY A 17 -0.12 -6.59 -5.84
N ILE A 18 -0.98 -6.74 -4.81
CA ILE A 18 -2.42 -6.44 -4.90
C ILE A 18 -2.73 -4.94 -4.86
N GLY A 19 -1.76 -4.10 -4.51
CA GLY A 19 -1.94 -2.63 -4.50
C GLY A 19 -2.07 -2.00 -3.12
N LYS A 20 -1.74 -2.68 -2.00
CA LYS A 20 -1.81 -2.11 -0.64
C LYS A 20 -1.03 -0.80 -0.51
N THR A 21 0.24 -0.80 -0.89
CA THR A 21 1.10 0.39 -0.89
C THR A 21 0.53 1.49 -1.79
N THR A 22 -0.01 1.12 -2.96
CA THR A 22 -0.66 2.09 -3.87
C THR A 22 -1.88 2.73 -3.23
N LEU A 23 -2.74 1.93 -2.57
CA LEU A 23 -3.91 2.42 -1.85
C LEU A 23 -3.48 3.38 -0.71
N ALA A 24 -2.48 3.00 0.07
CA ALA A 24 -1.93 3.86 1.12
C ALA A 24 -1.34 5.17 0.54
N GLN A 25 -0.65 5.13 -0.61
CA GLN A 25 -0.13 6.31 -1.31
C GLN A 25 -1.23 7.25 -1.77
N LEU A 26 -2.33 6.71 -2.29
CA LEU A 26 -3.47 7.51 -2.72
C LEU A 26 -4.12 8.24 -1.54
N ILE A 27 -4.31 7.55 -0.42
CA ILE A 27 -4.82 8.15 0.81
C ILE A 27 -3.87 9.22 1.33
N TYR A 28 -2.57 8.93 1.35
CA TYR A 28 -1.55 9.86 1.86
C TYR A 28 -1.46 11.14 1.01
N ASN A 29 -1.68 11.05 -0.30
CA ASN A 29 -1.58 12.17 -1.24
C ASN A 29 -2.92 12.84 -1.54
N ASP A 30 -4.02 12.33 -1.03
CA ASP A 30 -5.35 12.91 -1.23
C ASP A 30 -5.44 14.29 -0.55
N GLU A 31 -5.96 15.30 -1.26
CA GLU A 31 -6.02 16.68 -0.79
C GLU A 31 -6.95 16.83 0.42
N LEU A 32 -8.07 16.11 0.45
CA LEU A 32 -9.02 16.13 1.56
C LEU A 32 -8.38 15.51 2.80
N MET A 33 -7.66 14.40 2.65
CA MET A 33 -6.90 13.79 3.73
C MET A 33 -5.77 14.70 4.22
N THR A 34 -5.10 15.40 3.30
CA THR A 34 -4.02 16.33 3.66
C THR A 34 -4.54 17.48 4.51
N ALA A 35 -5.74 17.99 4.20
CA ALA A 35 -6.35 19.07 4.95
C ALA A 35 -6.88 18.64 6.35
N GLU A 36 -7.08 17.32 6.56
CA GLU A 36 -7.65 16.80 7.80
C GLU A 36 -6.61 16.55 8.90
N PHE A 37 -5.33 16.41 8.55
CA PHE A 37 -4.24 16.04 9.47
C PHE A 37 -3.19 17.15 9.55
N ASP A 38 -2.80 17.50 10.78
CA ASP A 38 -1.74 18.49 11.04
C ASP A 38 -0.37 17.92 10.67
N LEU A 39 -0.17 16.61 10.92
CA LEU A 39 1.08 15.90 10.65
C LEU A 39 0.82 14.67 9.79
N LYS A 40 1.75 14.42 8.86
CA LYS A 40 1.76 13.19 8.07
C LYS A 40 3.18 12.60 8.02
N ALA A 41 3.26 11.29 8.21
CA ALA A 41 4.52 10.57 8.06
C ALA A 41 4.30 9.25 7.31
N TRP A 42 5.29 8.88 6.52
CA TRP A 42 5.35 7.60 5.81
C TRP A 42 6.66 6.89 6.13
N VAL A 43 6.57 5.63 6.56
CA VAL A 43 7.71 4.78 6.80
C VAL A 43 7.51 3.42 6.14
N CYS A 44 8.46 3.03 5.29
CA CYS A 44 8.56 1.65 4.85
C CYS A 44 9.28 0.86 5.93
N VAL A 45 8.60 -0.15 6.48
CA VAL A 45 9.14 -0.97 7.56
C VAL A 45 9.93 -2.12 6.94
N SER A 46 11.24 -2.18 7.23
CA SER A 46 12.11 -3.27 6.77
C SER A 46 11.75 -4.61 7.44
N GLU A 47 12.27 -5.72 6.90
CA GLU A 47 12.13 -7.05 7.51
C GLU A 47 12.65 -7.06 8.95
N GLU A 48 13.75 -6.35 9.22
CA GLU A 48 14.20 -6.08 10.58
C GLU A 48 13.40 -4.92 11.17
N PHE A 49 12.48 -5.26 12.09
CA PHE A 49 11.70 -4.27 12.83
C PHE A 49 12.58 -3.62 13.92
N ASP A 50 13.44 -2.70 13.50
CA ASP A 50 14.23 -1.90 14.43
C ASP A 50 13.44 -0.68 14.90
N VAL A 51 12.94 -0.76 16.14
CA VAL A 51 12.12 0.29 16.76
C VAL A 51 12.85 1.65 16.74
N PHE A 52 14.16 1.68 17.01
CA PHE A 52 14.91 2.93 17.01
C PHE A 52 14.95 3.58 15.63
N THR A 53 15.29 2.81 14.60
CA THR A 53 15.40 3.32 13.22
C THR A 53 14.03 3.80 12.69
N ILE A 54 12.96 3.04 12.94
CA ILE A 54 11.61 3.43 12.53
C ILE A 54 11.18 4.72 13.26
N THR A 55 11.37 4.77 14.59
CA THR A 55 11.04 5.94 15.42
C THR A 55 11.81 7.18 14.96
N LYS A 56 13.11 7.04 14.66
CA LYS A 56 13.97 8.10 14.14
C LYS A 56 13.47 8.63 12.78
N THR A 57 13.06 7.73 11.88
CA THR A 57 12.54 8.10 10.56
C THR A 57 11.25 8.91 10.70
N ILE A 58 10.34 8.48 11.58
CA ILE A 58 9.11 9.22 11.87
C ILE A 58 9.42 10.59 12.45
N PHE A 59 10.33 10.66 13.44
CA PHE A 59 10.73 11.93 14.06
C PHE A 59 11.25 12.92 13.00
N HIS A 60 12.14 12.47 12.13
CA HIS A 60 12.63 13.31 11.04
C HIS A 60 11.52 13.77 10.09
N ALA A 61 10.60 12.87 9.74
CA ALA A 61 9.48 13.19 8.85
C ALA A 61 8.54 14.27 9.41
N VAL A 62 8.26 14.26 10.72
CA VAL A 62 7.30 15.20 11.33
C VAL A 62 7.95 16.49 11.85
N THR A 63 9.23 16.47 12.24
CA THR A 63 9.92 17.65 12.81
C THR A 63 10.85 18.34 11.83
N GLN A 64 11.17 17.70 10.68
CA GLN A 64 12.16 18.15 9.69
C GLN A 64 13.57 18.32 10.29
N THR A 65 13.83 17.69 11.46
CA THR A 65 15.11 17.75 12.16
C THR A 65 15.67 16.35 12.38
N SER A 66 16.99 16.22 12.44
CA SER A 66 17.62 14.96 12.83
C SER A 66 17.75 14.89 14.34
N PRO A 67 17.41 13.76 14.99
CA PRO A 67 17.61 13.64 16.43
C PRO A 67 19.11 13.62 16.76
N GLU A 68 19.51 14.40 17.73
CA GLU A 68 20.89 14.47 18.22
C GLU A 68 21.27 13.25 19.06
N SER A 69 20.28 12.66 19.73
CA SER A 69 20.47 11.54 20.64
C SER A 69 20.26 10.19 19.95
N LYS A 70 21.04 9.19 20.39
CA LYS A 70 20.83 7.77 20.07
C LYS A 70 19.95 7.06 21.12
N ASP A 71 19.41 7.79 22.08
CA ASP A 71 18.53 7.24 23.12
C ASP A 71 17.08 7.16 22.60
N LEU A 72 16.57 5.93 22.53
CA LEU A 72 15.21 5.65 22.09
C LEU A 72 14.16 6.30 23.00
N ASN A 73 14.36 6.29 24.33
CA ASN A 73 13.38 6.82 25.27
C ASN A 73 13.23 8.34 25.07
N LEU A 74 14.34 9.06 24.96
CA LEU A 74 14.32 10.51 24.72
C LEU A 74 13.65 10.83 23.37
N LEU A 75 13.89 10.02 22.35
CA LEU A 75 13.30 10.18 21.04
C LEU A 75 11.77 9.95 21.11
N GLN A 76 11.34 8.92 21.83
CA GLN A 76 9.93 8.63 22.03
C GLN A 76 9.21 9.69 22.86
N GLU A 77 9.85 10.27 23.88
CA GLU A 77 9.29 11.39 24.65
C GLU A 77 9.03 12.62 23.77
N ARG A 78 10.03 13.02 22.96
CA ARG A 78 9.85 14.12 22.00
C ARG A 78 8.75 13.87 20.96
N LEU A 79 8.65 12.64 20.44
CA LEU A 79 7.57 12.27 19.55
C LEU A 79 6.21 12.34 20.26
N LYS A 80 6.12 11.86 21.49
CA LYS A 80 4.92 11.92 22.32
C LYS A 80 4.46 13.37 22.50
N GLU A 81 5.35 14.30 22.79
CA GLU A 81 5.04 15.73 22.87
C GLU A 81 4.50 16.26 21.54
N THR A 82 5.16 15.92 20.42
CA THR A 82 4.75 16.36 19.08
C THR A 82 3.37 15.84 18.71
N PHE A 83 3.10 14.54 18.93
CA PHE A 83 1.82 13.92 18.56
C PHE A 83 0.67 14.28 19.51
N SER A 84 0.94 14.56 20.78
CA SER A 84 -0.12 14.96 21.75
C SER A 84 -0.82 16.26 21.39
N MET A 85 -0.21 17.12 20.59
CA MET A 85 -0.74 18.42 20.19
C MET A 85 -1.30 18.43 18.76
N ASN A 86 -1.23 17.32 18.04
CA ASN A 86 -1.56 17.28 16.62
C ASN A 86 -2.42 16.07 16.26
N LYS A 87 -3.34 16.27 15.32
CA LYS A 87 -4.03 15.18 14.62
C LYS A 87 -3.13 14.69 13.50
N PHE A 88 -2.87 13.38 13.43
CA PHE A 88 -1.88 12.85 12.50
C PHE A 88 -2.33 11.66 11.68
N LEU A 89 -1.69 11.50 10.51
CA LEU A 89 -1.74 10.31 9.67
C LEU A 89 -0.35 9.69 9.57
N LEU A 90 -0.18 8.49 10.12
CA LEU A 90 1.05 7.70 10.02
C LEU A 90 0.82 6.49 9.13
N ILE A 91 1.67 6.31 8.12
CA ILE A 91 1.68 5.12 7.26
C ILE A 91 2.87 4.24 7.63
N LEU A 92 2.59 2.99 7.97
CA LEU A 92 3.59 1.94 8.18
C LEU A 92 3.43 0.93 7.04
N ASP A 93 4.31 1.00 6.05
CA ASP A 93 4.17 0.21 4.83
C ASP A 93 5.01 -1.07 4.87
N ASP A 94 4.43 -2.16 4.37
CA ASP A 94 4.98 -3.52 4.22
C ASP A 94 5.53 -4.13 5.53
N VAL A 95 4.68 -4.17 6.55
CA VAL A 95 5.01 -4.67 7.89
C VAL A 95 5.01 -6.19 7.93
N TRP A 96 6.08 -6.78 8.51
CA TRP A 96 6.32 -8.23 8.62
C TRP A 96 6.50 -8.72 10.06
N ASN A 97 6.72 -7.82 11.02
CA ASN A 97 7.05 -8.19 12.39
C ASN A 97 5.84 -8.70 13.17
N GLU A 98 5.96 -9.90 13.76
CA GLU A 98 4.94 -10.54 14.59
C GLU A 98 5.23 -10.42 16.11
N ASP A 99 6.30 -9.71 16.48
CA ASP A 99 6.71 -9.52 17.88
C ASP A 99 5.82 -8.44 18.54
N TYR A 100 4.92 -8.89 19.41
CA TYR A 100 3.96 -8.03 20.10
C TYR A 100 4.65 -7.00 21.01
N ASP A 101 5.71 -7.40 21.73
CA ASP A 101 6.39 -6.51 22.68
C ASP A 101 7.08 -5.34 21.97
N LYS A 102 7.66 -5.60 20.81
CA LYS A 102 8.22 -4.55 19.96
C LYS A 102 7.14 -3.60 19.44
N TRP A 103 5.96 -4.12 19.07
CA TRP A 103 4.83 -3.33 18.64
C TRP A 103 4.31 -2.43 19.76
N GLU A 104 4.11 -2.98 20.97
CA GLU A 104 3.66 -2.21 22.12
C GLU A 104 4.65 -1.09 22.44
N ALA A 105 5.95 -1.40 22.51
CA ALA A 105 6.99 -0.42 22.77
C ALA A 105 7.04 0.68 21.69
N PHE A 106 6.85 0.31 20.42
CA PHE A 106 6.85 1.23 19.29
C PHE A 106 5.63 2.16 19.30
N LEU A 107 4.44 1.64 19.60
CA LEU A 107 3.19 2.41 19.48
C LEU A 107 2.97 3.43 20.61
N ARG A 108 3.60 3.25 21.76
CA ARG A 108 3.40 4.10 22.97
C ARG A 108 3.40 5.62 22.69
N PRO A 109 4.36 6.19 21.95
CA PRO A 109 4.39 7.65 21.72
C PRO A 109 3.27 8.15 20.83
N PHE A 110 2.61 7.29 20.05
CA PHE A 110 1.57 7.69 19.10
C PHE A 110 0.17 7.66 19.73
N LEU A 111 -0.08 6.82 20.74
CA LEU A 111 -1.40 6.64 21.34
C LEU A 111 -1.95 7.88 22.06
N VAL A 112 -1.12 8.89 22.26
CA VAL A 112 -1.52 10.18 22.88
C VAL A 112 -2.04 11.22 21.88
N GLY A 113 -2.06 10.88 20.60
CA GLY A 113 -2.51 11.78 19.52
C GLY A 113 -3.92 12.33 19.75
N LEU A 114 -4.23 13.44 19.09
CA LEU A 114 -5.56 14.01 19.15
C LEU A 114 -6.62 13.05 18.56
N PRO A 115 -7.88 13.17 19.02
CA PRO A 115 -8.98 12.35 18.51
C PRO A 115 -9.09 12.43 16.99
N GLY A 116 -9.24 11.28 16.35
CA GLY A 116 -9.28 11.16 14.88
C GLY A 116 -7.93 10.93 14.23
N SER A 117 -6.82 10.86 14.99
CA SER A 117 -5.51 10.43 14.46
C SER A 117 -5.58 9.00 13.94
N LYS A 118 -4.80 8.70 12.88
CA LYS A 118 -4.84 7.42 12.19
C LYS A 118 -3.43 6.86 11.98
N VAL A 119 -3.31 5.54 12.15
CA VAL A 119 -2.15 4.75 11.74
C VAL A 119 -2.63 3.73 10.71
N LEU A 120 -2.16 3.81 9.47
CA LEU A 120 -2.41 2.79 8.45
C LEU A 120 -1.23 1.82 8.43
N VAL A 121 -1.52 0.53 8.52
CA VAL A 121 -0.52 -0.53 8.50
C VAL A 121 -0.77 -1.43 7.30
N THR A 122 0.13 -1.45 6.32
CA THR A 122 0.00 -2.42 5.23
C THR A 122 0.77 -3.69 5.55
N THR A 123 0.16 -4.84 5.36
CA THR A 123 0.77 -6.14 5.61
C THR A 123 0.22 -7.23 4.70
N ARG A 124 0.96 -8.31 4.51
CA ARG A 124 0.50 -9.54 3.85
C ARG A 124 -0.05 -10.56 4.85
N ASN A 125 0.22 -10.35 6.13
CA ASN A 125 -0.08 -11.30 7.18
C ASN A 125 -1.31 -10.85 8.00
N ALA A 126 -2.36 -11.68 7.98
CA ALA A 126 -3.59 -11.42 8.73
C ALA A 126 -3.38 -11.49 10.25
N ASN A 127 -2.39 -12.27 10.74
CA ASN A 127 -2.08 -12.34 12.17
C ASN A 127 -1.49 -11.01 12.68
N ILE A 128 -0.60 -10.39 11.89
CA ILE A 128 -0.07 -9.05 12.20
C ILE A 128 -1.23 -8.05 12.25
N ALA A 129 -2.10 -8.08 11.25
CA ALA A 129 -3.25 -7.18 11.19
C ALA A 129 -4.18 -7.34 12.41
N ALA A 130 -4.43 -8.57 12.84
CA ALA A 130 -5.24 -8.86 14.03
C ALA A 130 -4.55 -8.42 15.32
N MET A 131 -3.21 -8.51 15.38
CA MET A 131 -2.40 -8.13 16.53
C MET A 131 -2.35 -6.62 16.75
N VAL A 132 -2.19 -5.84 15.67
CA VAL A 132 -1.94 -4.40 15.77
C VAL A 132 -3.18 -3.53 15.56
N GLY A 133 -4.22 -4.06 14.89
CA GLY A 133 -5.42 -3.30 14.55
C GLY A 133 -6.28 -2.96 15.75
N SER A 134 -6.67 -1.70 15.90
CA SER A 134 -7.70 -1.26 16.86
C SER A 134 -9.11 -1.28 16.25
N VAL A 135 -9.19 -1.37 14.92
CA VAL A 135 -10.43 -1.47 14.14
C VAL A 135 -10.34 -2.66 13.15
N PRO A 136 -11.47 -3.11 12.57
CA PRO A 136 -11.48 -4.20 11.60
C PRO A 136 -10.52 -3.93 10.42
N SER A 137 -9.83 -4.99 9.99
CA SER A 137 -8.88 -4.91 8.87
C SER A 137 -9.58 -4.70 7.54
N TYR A 138 -9.00 -3.86 6.69
CA TYR A 138 -9.42 -3.70 5.30
C TYR A 138 -8.68 -4.71 4.41
N TYR A 139 -9.42 -5.61 3.78
CA TYR A 139 -8.87 -6.59 2.85
C TYR A 139 -8.96 -6.06 1.42
N VAL A 140 -7.81 -5.87 0.78
CA VAL A 140 -7.76 -5.39 -0.61
C VAL A 140 -8.23 -6.50 -1.55
N ASN A 141 -9.21 -6.20 -2.38
CA ASN A 141 -9.74 -7.12 -3.37
C ASN A 141 -8.88 -7.17 -4.63
N LEU A 142 -8.96 -8.29 -5.35
CA LEU A 142 -8.42 -8.41 -6.70
C LEU A 142 -9.14 -7.45 -7.66
N LEU A 143 -8.43 -6.94 -8.65
CA LEU A 143 -9.03 -6.13 -9.70
C LEU A 143 -9.97 -6.96 -10.57
N ALA A 144 -11.04 -6.33 -11.06
CA ALA A 144 -11.86 -6.89 -12.12
C ALA A 144 -11.06 -7.01 -13.44
N ASP A 145 -11.47 -7.93 -14.31
CA ASP A 145 -10.78 -8.15 -15.59
C ASP A 145 -10.68 -6.88 -16.45
N ASN A 146 -11.72 -6.02 -16.45
CA ASN A 146 -11.72 -4.77 -17.19
C ASN A 146 -10.69 -3.78 -16.65
N ASP A 147 -10.52 -3.70 -15.33
CA ASP A 147 -9.53 -2.83 -14.71
C ASP A 147 -8.11 -3.32 -14.95
N CYS A 148 -7.90 -4.65 -14.87
CA CYS A 148 -6.65 -5.28 -15.26
C CYS A 148 -6.34 -5.03 -16.75
N LEU A 149 -7.36 -5.05 -17.62
CA LEU A 149 -7.21 -4.79 -19.05
C LEU A 149 -6.79 -3.34 -19.31
N SER A 150 -7.41 -2.39 -18.62
CA SER A 150 -7.03 -0.98 -18.68
C SER A 150 -5.60 -0.75 -18.19
N LEU A 151 -5.23 -1.40 -17.09
CA LEU A 151 -3.87 -1.33 -16.55
C LEU A 151 -2.84 -1.95 -17.52
N LEU A 152 -3.16 -3.08 -18.14
CA LEU A 152 -2.34 -3.70 -19.18
C LEU A 152 -2.15 -2.75 -20.36
N ALA A 153 -3.24 -2.18 -20.89
CA ALA A 153 -3.21 -1.25 -22.02
C ALA A 153 -2.35 -0.02 -21.72
N GLN A 154 -2.50 0.56 -20.54
CA GLN A 154 -1.73 1.71 -20.10
C GLN A 154 -0.23 1.45 -20.11
N HIS A 155 0.19 0.29 -19.62
CA HIS A 155 1.61 -0.06 -19.55
C HIS A 155 2.18 -0.56 -20.88
N ALA A 156 1.39 -1.25 -21.71
CA ALA A 156 1.82 -1.78 -22.99
C ALA A 156 1.75 -0.73 -24.10
N LEU A 157 0.67 0.04 -24.18
CA LEU A 157 0.36 0.93 -25.31
C LEU A 157 0.44 2.41 -24.94
N GLY A 158 0.59 2.75 -23.65
CA GLY A 158 0.49 4.14 -23.18
C GLY A 158 -0.93 4.73 -23.25
N LYS A 159 -1.97 3.90 -23.40
CA LYS A 159 -3.39 4.25 -23.50
C LYS A 159 -4.18 3.50 -22.45
N SER A 160 -5.28 4.06 -21.97
CA SER A 160 -6.15 3.39 -20.96
C SER A 160 -7.05 2.29 -21.53
N ASN A 161 -7.11 2.15 -22.87
CA ASN A 161 -7.95 1.18 -23.57
C ASN A 161 -7.29 0.67 -24.85
N PHE A 162 -7.97 -0.23 -25.57
CA PHE A 162 -7.52 -0.83 -26.82
C PHE A 162 -8.26 -0.29 -28.07
N ASP A 163 -8.96 0.84 -27.97
CA ASP A 163 -9.83 1.34 -29.05
C ASP A 163 -9.05 1.63 -30.35
N GLU A 164 -7.84 2.17 -30.23
CA GLU A 164 -6.95 2.40 -31.36
C GLU A 164 -6.19 1.14 -31.81
N HIS A 165 -6.27 0.05 -31.04
CA HIS A 165 -5.52 -1.19 -31.27
C HIS A 165 -6.39 -2.45 -31.15
N PRO A 166 -7.49 -2.59 -31.94
CA PRO A 166 -8.46 -3.67 -31.78
C PRO A 166 -7.87 -5.07 -31.97
N ASN A 167 -6.78 -5.19 -32.76
CA ASN A 167 -6.09 -6.46 -33.01
C ASN A 167 -5.39 -7.01 -31.75
N PHE A 168 -5.01 -6.13 -30.81
CA PHE A 168 -4.39 -6.52 -29.55
C PHE A 168 -5.41 -6.81 -28.44
N LYS A 169 -6.66 -6.29 -28.54
CA LYS A 169 -7.67 -6.39 -27.50
C LYS A 169 -7.96 -7.84 -27.08
N LYS A 170 -8.25 -8.72 -28.05
CA LYS A 170 -8.55 -10.13 -27.76
C LYS A 170 -7.39 -10.87 -27.09
N ILE A 171 -6.15 -10.53 -27.47
CA ILE A 171 -4.95 -11.11 -26.88
C ILE A 171 -4.76 -10.55 -25.47
N GLY A 172 -4.96 -9.25 -25.28
CA GLY A 172 -4.95 -8.56 -24.00
C GLY A 172 -5.93 -9.18 -23.00
N GLU A 173 -7.18 -9.42 -23.42
CA GLU A 173 -8.20 -10.10 -22.58
C GLU A 173 -7.77 -11.51 -22.18
N ALA A 174 -7.12 -12.26 -23.08
CA ALA A 174 -6.59 -13.59 -22.75
C ALA A 174 -5.42 -13.52 -21.77
N LEU A 175 -4.54 -12.52 -21.91
CA LEU A 175 -3.40 -12.28 -21.02
C LEU A 175 -3.85 -11.83 -19.63
N VAL A 176 -4.87 -10.96 -19.53
CA VAL A 176 -5.43 -10.48 -18.26
C VAL A 176 -5.99 -11.64 -17.43
N ARG A 177 -6.66 -12.61 -18.05
CA ARG A 177 -7.09 -13.83 -17.34
C ARG A 177 -5.93 -14.60 -16.68
N LYS A 178 -4.71 -14.53 -17.26
CA LYS A 178 -3.51 -15.10 -16.64
C LYS A 178 -3.05 -14.29 -15.41
N CYS A 179 -3.32 -12.98 -15.37
CA CYS A 179 -3.00 -12.11 -14.24
C CYS A 179 -3.88 -12.39 -13.01
N ARG A 180 -5.06 -13.01 -13.19
CA ARG A 180 -6.01 -13.36 -12.12
C ARG A 180 -6.35 -12.17 -11.20
N GLY A 181 -6.56 -11.00 -11.76
CA GLY A 181 -6.90 -9.80 -11.01
C GLY A 181 -5.74 -9.17 -10.22
N LEU A 182 -4.49 -9.65 -10.39
CA LEU A 182 -3.35 -9.09 -9.67
C LEU A 182 -2.76 -7.87 -10.41
N PRO A 183 -2.83 -6.65 -9.85
CA PRO A 183 -2.35 -5.43 -10.51
C PRO A 183 -0.88 -5.48 -10.92
N LEU A 184 -0.02 -6.00 -10.03
CA LEU A 184 1.42 -6.12 -10.32
C LEU A 184 1.69 -7.03 -11.52
N ALA A 185 0.89 -8.11 -11.69
CA ALA A 185 1.03 -9.01 -12.83
C ALA A 185 0.61 -8.31 -14.13
N ALA A 186 -0.51 -7.57 -14.14
CA ALA A 186 -0.96 -6.83 -15.30
C ALA A 186 0.03 -5.72 -15.71
N LYS A 187 0.58 -5.00 -14.72
CA LYS A 187 1.60 -3.98 -14.91
C LYS A 187 2.90 -4.55 -15.49
N ALA A 188 3.41 -5.61 -14.88
CA ALA A 188 4.65 -6.26 -15.33
C ALA A 188 4.51 -6.82 -16.74
N LEU A 189 3.36 -7.43 -17.03
CA LEU A 189 3.05 -7.94 -18.36
C LEU A 189 2.93 -6.82 -19.38
N GLY A 190 2.27 -5.71 -19.05
CA GLY A 190 2.21 -4.52 -19.89
C GLY A 190 3.59 -3.96 -20.20
N GLY A 191 4.48 -3.89 -19.20
CA GLY A 191 5.87 -3.50 -19.42
C GLY A 191 6.63 -4.42 -20.37
N LEU A 192 6.43 -5.74 -20.26
CA LEU A 192 7.00 -6.72 -21.18
C LEU A 192 6.49 -6.55 -22.61
N LEU A 193 5.21 -6.24 -22.75
CA LEU A 193 4.55 -6.10 -24.06
C LEU A 193 4.86 -4.78 -24.75
N ARG A 194 5.33 -3.78 -24.03
CA ARG A 194 5.61 -2.43 -24.55
C ARG A 194 6.60 -2.41 -25.71
N SER A 195 7.55 -3.34 -25.74
CA SER A 195 8.56 -3.47 -26.79
C SER A 195 8.13 -4.37 -27.95
N LYS A 196 6.87 -4.86 -27.97
CA LYS A 196 6.34 -5.79 -28.96
C LYS A 196 5.32 -5.11 -29.85
N GLU A 197 5.66 -5.05 -31.14
CA GLU A 197 4.91 -4.25 -32.11
C GLU A 197 3.84 -5.04 -32.87
N SER A 198 3.91 -6.38 -32.82
CA SER A 198 2.98 -7.24 -33.58
C SER A 198 2.06 -8.07 -32.68
N PRO A 199 0.83 -8.37 -33.13
CA PRO A 199 -0.07 -9.30 -32.42
C PRO A 199 0.52 -10.71 -32.25
N GLU A 200 1.39 -11.14 -33.19
CA GLU A 200 2.08 -12.44 -33.13
C GLU A 200 3.02 -12.51 -31.95
N GLU A 201 3.82 -11.48 -31.69
CA GLU A 201 4.70 -11.42 -30.53
C GLU A 201 3.93 -11.42 -29.21
N TRP A 202 2.73 -10.83 -29.16
CA TRP A 202 1.85 -10.89 -28.00
C TRP A 202 1.29 -12.30 -27.77
N LYS A 203 0.98 -13.02 -28.87
CA LYS A 203 0.57 -14.43 -28.78
C LYS A 203 1.70 -15.31 -28.28
N ASP A 204 2.95 -15.05 -28.68
CA ASP A 204 4.12 -15.78 -28.18
C ASP A 204 4.25 -15.63 -26.66
N VAL A 205 3.98 -14.44 -26.11
CA VAL A 205 3.93 -14.24 -24.66
C VAL A 205 2.75 -14.99 -24.05
N LEU A 206 1.56 -14.95 -24.65
CA LEU A 206 0.37 -15.66 -24.15
C LEU A 206 0.57 -17.18 -24.06
N TYR A 207 1.26 -17.76 -25.02
CA TYR A 207 1.49 -19.22 -25.09
C TYR A 207 2.86 -19.64 -24.54
N SER A 208 3.64 -18.72 -24.02
CA SER A 208 4.97 -19.00 -23.48
C SER A 208 4.92 -19.90 -22.25
N LYS A 209 6.02 -20.65 -22.02
CA LYS A 209 6.16 -21.51 -20.84
C LYS A 209 6.28 -20.77 -19.51
N ILE A 210 6.40 -19.44 -19.54
CA ILE A 210 6.49 -18.59 -18.33
C ILE A 210 5.30 -18.79 -17.38
N TRP A 211 4.15 -19.16 -17.93
CA TRP A 211 2.92 -19.40 -17.14
C TRP A 211 2.95 -20.75 -16.38
N ASN A 212 3.89 -21.63 -16.71
CA ASN A 212 4.01 -22.98 -16.12
C ASN A 212 5.11 -23.06 -15.05
N LEU A 213 5.82 -21.95 -14.78
CA LEU A 213 6.85 -21.92 -13.74
C LEU A 213 6.20 -22.11 -12.35
N PRO A 214 6.82 -22.91 -11.46
CA PRO A 214 6.36 -23.06 -10.09
C PRO A 214 6.36 -21.68 -9.42
N ARG A 215 5.26 -21.35 -8.72
CA ARG A 215 5.10 -20.09 -8.02
C ARG A 215 5.80 -20.20 -6.68
N GLU A 216 7.02 -19.73 -6.60
CA GLU A 216 7.62 -19.43 -5.31
C GLU A 216 7.04 -18.08 -4.83
N ASN A 217 6.35 -18.12 -3.70
CA ASN A 217 5.84 -16.96 -2.97
C ASN A 217 4.86 -16.01 -3.70
N ASN A 218 4.03 -16.51 -4.64
CA ASN A 218 2.99 -15.74 -5.35
C ASN A 218 3.48 -14.48 -6.11
N ILE A 219 4.77 -14.35 -6.40
CA ILE A 219 5.36 -13.23 -7.12
C ILE A 219 6.02 -13.74 -8.40
N LEU A 220 5.74 -13.10 -9.53
CA LEU A 220 6.52 -13.29 -10.75
C LEU A 220 7.95 -12.82 -10.52
N PRO A 221 9.02 -13.64 -10.80
CA PRO A 221 10.40 -13.23 -10.56
C PRO A 221 10.77 -12.01 -11.43
N GLY A 222 11.26 -10.94 -10.81
CA GLY A 222 12.13 -9.99 -11.49
C GLY A 222 11.59 -8.59 -11.79
N PHE A 223 10.56 -8.04 -11.10
CA PHE A 223 10.11 -6.69 -11.40
C PHE A 223 10.10 -5.73 -10.20
N LYS A 224 11.10 -4.85 -10.15
CA LYS A 224 11.03 -3.56 -9.44
C LYS A 224 10.51 -2.53 -10.45
N ILE A 225 9.32 -1.96 -10.23
CA ILE A 225 8.75 -0.92 -11.11
C ILE A 225 8.08 0.17 -10.25
N GLU A 226 8.40 1.43 -10.54
CA GLU A 226 7.76 2.64 -9.98
C GLU A 226 6.43 2.95 -10.67
N LEU A 227 5.44 3.45 -9.91
CA LEU A 227 4.05 3.59 -10.33
C LEU A 227 3.70 4.99 -10.82
N PRO A 228 2.89 5.12 -11.90
CA PRO A 228 2.02 6.27 -12.12
C PRO A 228 0.55 5.95 -11.79
N SER A 229 -0.18 6.99 -11.40
CA SER A 229 -1.58 7.02 -10.96
C SER A 229 -2.60 6.65 -12.05
N SER A 230 -3.62 5.84 -11.75
CA SER A 230 -4.90 5.83 -12.49
C SER A 230 -6.05 5.07 -11.81
N SER A 231 -7.15 5.48 -12.09
CA SER A 231 -8.61 5.39 -11.92
C SER A 231 -9.32 4.18 -11.28
N CYS A 232 -8.74 3.02 -11.06
CA CYS A 232 -9.39 1.86 -10.37
C CYS A 232 -9.57 2.03 -8.86
N THR A 233 -9.17 3.14 -8.34
CA THR A 233 -8.98 3.39 -6.92
C THR A 233 -10.05 4.25 -6.30
N PHE A 234 -10.90 4.90 -7.11
CA PHE A 234 -11.88 5.85 -6.59
C PHE A 234 -12.88 5.17 -5.65
N GLU A 235 -13.43 4.00 -6.01
CA GLU A 235 -14.33 3.27 -5.11
C GLU A 235 -13.62 2.71 -3.88
N ALA A 236 -12.40 2.17 -4.03
CA ALA A 236 -11.61 1.68 -2.90
C ALA A 236 -11.18 2.83 -1.97
N ILE A 237 -10.81 3.99 -2.55
CA ILE A 237 -10.51 5.20 -1.79
C ILE A 237 -11.76 5.71 -1.10
N VAL A 238 -12.90 5.82 -1.81
CA VAL A 238 -14.17 6.28 -1.24
C VAL A 238 -14.63 5.36 -0.12
N CYS A 239 -14.55 4.03 -0.28
CA CYS A 239 -14.87 3.09 0.78
C CYS A 239 -13.95 3.25 2.00
N LEU A 240 -12.64 3.42 1.79
CA LEU A 240 -11.70 3.61 2.88
C LEU A 240 -11.83 5.00 3.50
N LEU A 241 -12.11 6.05 2.72
CA LEU A 241 -12.40 7.39 3.20
C LEU A 241 -13.70 7.43 4.01
N LEU A 242 -14.76 6.75 3.55
CA LEU A 242 -16.00 6.59 4.32
C LEU A 242 -15.76 5.82 5.61
N TYR A 243 -14.94 4.78 5.57
CA TYR A 243 -14.53 4.03 6.76
C TYR A 243 -13.69 4.89 7.72
N LEU A 244 -12.82 5.77 7.20
CA LEU A 244 -12.03 6.71 7.96
C LEU A 244 -12.87 7.88 8.52
N SER A 245 -13.92 8.31 7.79
CA SER A 245 -14.77 9.44 8.18
C SER A 245 -15.90 9.06 9.14
N GLN A 246 -16.32 7.80 9.17
CA GLN A 246 -17.45 7.35 10.02
C GLN A 246 -17.08 7.15 11.48
N GLY A 247 -15.91 7.61 11.94
CA GLY A 247 -15.60 7.80 13.37
C GLY A 247 -16.24 6.76 14.32
N LEU A 248 -16.08 5.46 14.06
CA LEU A 248 -16.53 4.39 14.96
C LEU A 248 -15.57 4.24 16.12
#